data_2748c1b9be32d3972057fb62a770528a
#
_entry.id   2748c1b9be32d3972057fb62a770528a
#
_cell.length_a   1.000
_cell.length_b   1.000
_cell.length_c   1.000
_cell.angle_alpha   90.00
_cell.angle_beta   90.00
_cell.angle_gamma   90.00
#
_symmetry.space_group_name_H-M   'P 1'
#
loop_
_entity.id
_entity.type
_entity.pdbx_description
1 polymer ?
#
loop_
_entity_poly.entity_id
_entity_poly.type
_entity_poly.pdbx_seq_one_letter_code
_entity_poly.pdbx_strand_id
1 'polypeptide(L)'
;MSQQTNVSVSAQTICKIGIYFALLVVSSKVAIPIPFYDYISLQTAFIFLIYPILGAKYGSWLTVLYLVSGLLGLPIFASGGGLGYIFKTTFGFLIAFTLMPFLAAVVRKGNKLFSHHQFLNTLVSNYICLIMDHLIGFAYKCFIIKFYIGDIINVTGILGFTSLLDFLIDVGLIFFVTLAELQIIKRIH
;
A
#
# COMPACT_ATOMS: atom_id res chain seq x y z
N MET A 1 -16.32 -36.01 -15.68
CA MET A 1 -15.02 -36.10 -14.98
C MET A 1 -14.37 -34.73 -15.04
N SER A 2 -14.48 -33.95 -13.97
CA SER A 2 -13.88 -32.62 -13.86
C SER A 2 -12.40 -32.81 -13.53
N GLN A 3 -11.52 -32.42 -14.44
CA GLN A 3 -10.09 -32.29 -14.13
C GLN A 3 -9.93 -31.19 -13.09
N GLN A 4 -9.69 -31.57 -11.85
CA GLN A 4 -9.14 -30.66 -10.84
C GLN A 4 -7.72 -30.29 -11.28
N THR A 5 -7.57 -29.10 -11.83
CA THR A 5 -6.26 -28.48 -12.03
C THR A 5 -5.68 -28.20 -10.65
N ASN A 6 -4.83 -29.08 -10.14
CA ASN A 6 -4.00 -28.83 -8.97
C ASN A 6 -3.05 -27.69 -9.31
N VAL A 7 -3.44 -26.47 -8.98
CA VAL A 7 -2.55 -25.30 -9.03
C VAL A 7 -1.59 -25.41 -7.86
N SER A 8 -0.52 -26.18 -8.05
CA SER A 8 0.57 -26.24 -7.07
C SER A 8 1.32 -24.91 -7.10
N VAL A 9 1.19 -24.13 -6.05
CA VAL A 9 2.00 -22.91 -5.85
C VAL A 9 3.44 -23.35 -5.65
N SER A 10 4.38 -22.82 -6.45
CA SER A 10 5.77 -23.20 -6.32
C SER A 10 6.36 -22.81 -4.96
N ALA A 11 7.27 -23.61 -4.42
CA ALA A 11 7.98 -23.32 -3.17
C ALA A 11 8.65 -21.94 -3.21
N GLN A 12 9.20 -21.55 -4.36
CA GLN A 12 9.78 -20.22 -4.56
C GLN A 12 8.76 -19.08 -4.35
N THR A 13 7.52 -19.27 -4.85
CA THR A 13 6.46 -18.27 -4.66
C THR A 13 6.08 -18.13 -3.18
N ILE A 14 5.98 -19.26 -2.47
CA ILE A 14 5.69 -19.26 -1.03
C ILE A 14 6.81 -18.54 -0.26
N CYS A 15 8.07 -18.84 -0.54
CA CYS A 15 9.21 -18.15 0.07
C CYS A 15 9.19 -16.64 -0.21
N LYS A 16 8.91 -16.22 -1.46
CA LYS A 16 8.79 -14.80 -1.80
C LYS A 16 7.68 -14.12 -1.01
N ILE A 17 6.50 -14.74 -0.89
CA ILE A 17 5.38 -14.21 -0.10
C ILE A 17 5.78 -14.05 1.37
N GLY A 18 6.42 -15.07 1.97
CA GLY A 18 6.87 -15.02 3.36
C GLY A 18 7.90 -13.91 3.63
N ILE A 19 8.90 -13.77 2.76
CA ILE A 19 9.90 -12.71 2.87
C ILE A 19 9.25 -11.33 2.74
N TYR A 20 8.35 -11.16 1.77
CA TYR A 20 7.66 -9.90 1.58
C TYR A 20 6.70 -9.55 2.71
N PHE A 21 6.03 -10.54 3.28
CA PHE A 21 5.22 -10.36 4.49
C PHE A 21 6.07 -9.81 5.65
N ALA A 22 7.22 -10.43 5.90
CA ALA A 22 8.16 -9.96 6.93
C ALA A 22 8.65 -8.54 6.65
N LEU A 23 8.98 -8.21 5.40
CA LEU A 23 9.39 -6.85 5.01
C LEU A 23 8.28 -5.83 5.22
N LEU A 24 7.01 -6.16 4.93
CA LEU A 24 5.87 -5.29 5.23
C LEU A 24 5.72 -5.05 6.73
N VAL A 25 5.88 -6.09 7.56
CA VAL A 25 5.82 -5.95 9.02
C VAL A 25 6.95 -5.04 9.51
N VAL A 26 8.18 -5.27 9.07
CA VAL A 26 9.32 -4.43 9.47
C VAL A 26 9.13 -2.98 9.00
N SER A 27 8.74 -2.77 7.74
CA SER A 27 8.55 -1.43 7.19
C SER A 27 7.44 -0.64 7.90
N SER A 28 6.40 -1.31 8.39
CA SER A 28 5.34 -0.67 9.17
C SER A 28 5.84 -0.17 10.53
N LYS A 29 6.89 -0.79 11.09
CA LYS A 29 7.50 -0.37 12.36
C LYS A 29 8.50 0.78 12.20
N VAL A 30 8.99 1.00 10.99
CA VAL A 30 9.77 2.20 10.64
C VAL A 30 8.77 3.30 10.29
N ALA A 31 8.13 3.85 11.32
CA ALA A 31 7.12 4.89 11.20
C ALA A 31 7.53 6.10 12.05
N ILE A 32 7.52 7.29 11.42
CA ILE A 32 7.77 8.56 12.09
C ILE A 32 6.42 9.17 12.43
N PRO A 33 6.08 9.34 13.71
CA PRO A 33 4.81 9.96 14.09
C PRO A 33 4.80 11.44 13.70
N ILE A 34 3.72 11.86 13.07
CA ILE A 34 3.42 13.27 12.82
C ILE A 34 2.37 13.72 13.83
N PRO A 35 2.42 14.98 14.29
CA PRO A 35 1.37 15.53 15.13
C PRO A 35 -0.02 15.31 14.51
N PHE A 36 -1.03 15.06 15.37
CA PHE A 36 -2.43 14.88 14.97
C PHE A 36 -2.79 13.55 14.29
N TYR A 37 -2.22 12.41 14.76
CA TYR A 37 -2.67 11.05 14.46
C TYR A 37 -2.18 10.41 13.16
N ASP A 38 -1.14 10.92 12.52
CA ASP A 38 -0.56 10.34 11.31
C ASP A 38 0.84 9.77 11.54
N TYR A 39 1.28 8.97 10.59
CA TYR A 39 2.65 8.45 10.51
C TYR A 39 3.14 8.53 9.08
N ILE A 40 4.38 8.94 8.90
CA ILE A 40 5.12 8.66 7.66
C ILE A 40 5.77 7.28 7.85
N SER A 41 5.44 6.32 7.00
CA SER A 41 6.01 4.98 7.11
C SER A 41 6.66 4.54 5.81
N LEU A 42 7.72 3.72 5.94
CA LEU A 42 8.32 3.07 4.77
C LEU A 42 7.41 2.00 4.15
N GLN A 43 6.26 1.71 4.76
CA GLN A 43 5.33 0.69 4.29
C GLN A 43 4.83 0.97 2.88
N THR A 44 4.54 2.24 2.56
CA THR A 44 4.13 2.67 1.21
C THR A 44 5.13 2.21 0.15
N ALA A 45 6.43 2.38 0.38
CA ALA A 45 7.46 1.94 -0.56
C ALA A 45 7.38 0.43 -0.84
N PHE A 46 7.23 -0.38 0.19
CA PHE A 46 7.16 -1.84 0.03
C PHE A 46 5.87 -2.29 -0.63
N ILE A 47 4.73 -1.63 -0.38
CA ILE A 47 3.46 -1.90 -1.05
C ILE A 47 3.58 -1.71 -2.57
N PHE A 48 4.22 -0.65 -3.02
CA PHE A 48 4.40 -0.38 -4.44
C PHE A 48 5.37 -1.37 -5.13
N LEU A 49 6.29 -1.98 -4.37
CA LEU A 49 7.19 -3.02 -4.89
C LEU A 49 6.55 -4.42 -4.93
N ILE A 50 5.37 -4.63 -4.35
CA ILE A 50 4.71 -5.95 -4.34
C ILE A 50 4.34 -6.39 -5.77
N TYR A 51 3.72 -5.50 -6.54
CA TYR A 51 3.25 -5.86 -7.88
C TYR A 51 4.38 -6.32 -8.83
N PRO A 52 5.50 -5.61 -8.96
CA PRO A 52 6.58 -6.04 -9.84
C PRO A 52 7.25 -7.36 -9.42
N ILE A 53 7.16 -7.73 -8.16
CA ILE A 53 7.83 -8.93 -7.62
C ILE A 53 6.90 -10.13 -7.54
N LEU A 54 5.66 -9.94 -7.10
CA LEU A 54 4.68 -11.01 -6.86
C LEU A 54 3.54 -11.02 -7.88
N GLY A 55 3.39 -9.96 -8.67
CA GLY A 55 2.26 -9.77 -9.57
C GLY A 55 0.96 -9.45 -8.82
N ALA A 56 -0.13 -9.23 -9.57
CA ALA A 56 -1.42 -8.84 -8.99
C ALA A 56 -1.99 -9.92 -8.06
N LYS A 57 -2.02 -11.18 -8.52
CA LYS A 57 -2.65 -12.28 -7.79
C LYS A 57 -2.02 -12.52 -6.41
N TYR A 58 -0.74 -12.81 -6.38
CA TYR A 58 -0.05 -13.12 -5.11
C TYR A 58 0.20 -11.89 -4.27
N GLY A 59 0.35 -10.72 -4.90
CA GLY A 59 0.45 -9.45 -4.20
C GLY A 59 -0.84 -9.11 -3.45
N SER A 60 -2.02 -9.25 -4.07
CA SER A 60 -3.29 -9.03 -3.39
C SER A 60 -3.54 -10.03 -2.27
N TRP A 61 -3.19 -11.31 -2.46
CA TRP A 61 -3.27 -12.29 -1.37
C TRP A 61 -2.37 -11.92 -0.19
N LEU A 62 -1.14 -11.46 -0.46
CA LEU A 62 -0.22 -11.02 0.57
C LEU A 62 -0.77 -9.84 1.39
N THR A 63 -1.29 -8.82 0.71
CA THR A 63 -1.81 -7.62 1.39
C THR A 63 -3.09 -7.90 2.17
N VAL A 64 -3.97 -8.75 1.66
CA VAL A 64 -5.15 -9.24 2.40
C VAL A 64 -4.72 -10.05 3.63
N LEU A 65 -3.76 -10.97 3.48
CA LEU A 65 -3.22 -11.74 4.60
C LEU A 65 -2.63 -10.83 5.67
N TYR A 66 -1.87 -9.81 5.27
CA TYR A 66 -1.31 -8.80 6.18
C TYR A 66 -2.43 -8.08 6.95
N LEU A 67 -3.46 -7.59 6.26
CA LEU A 67 -4.59 -6.90 6.89
C LEU A 67 -5.34 -7.80 7.88
N VAL A 68 -5.69 -9.02 7.46
CA VAL A 68 -6.42 -9.98 8.30
C VAL A 68 -5.60 -10.37 9.52
N SER A 69 -4.32 -10.69 9.35
CA SER A 69 -3.42 -11.04 10.45
C SER A 69 -3.31 -9.93 11.50
N GLY A 70 -3.21 -8.67 11.05
CA GLY A 70 -3.18 -7.52 11.95
C GLY A 70 -4.50 -7.32 12.69
N LEU A 71 -5.64 -7.48 12.03
CA LEU A 71 -6.97 -7.39 12.66
C LEU A 71 -7.24 -8.53 13.65
N LEU A 72 -6.67 -9.72 13.43
CA LEU A 72 -6.73 -10.83 14.37
C LEU A 72 -5.89 -10.63 15.64
N GLY A 73 -5.19 -9.50 15.76
CA GLY A 73 -4.49 -9.11 16.97
C GLY A 73 -2.96 -9.19 16.88
N LEU A 74 -2.39 -9.64 15.76
CA LEU A 74 -0.93 -9.57 15.61
C LEU A 74 -0.48 -8.11 15.56
N PRO A 75 0.55 -7.71 16.33
CA PRO A 75 1.01 -6.33 16.40
C PRO A 75 1.86 -5.94 15.18
N ILE A 76 1.34 -6.14 13.97
CA ILE A 76 2.06 -5.94 12.71
C ILE A 76 1.81 -4.60 12.04
N PHE A 77 0.79 -3.84 12.45
CA PHE A 77 0.58 -2.47 11.98
C PHE A 77 1.47 -1.46 12.70
N ALA A 78 1.61 -0.26 12.18
CA ALA A 78 2.48 0.79 12.73
C ALA A 78 2.26 1.02 14.23
N SER A 79 1.02 1.07 14.69
CA SER A 79 0.66 1.30 16.09
C SER A 79 -0.03 0.09 16.76
N GLY A 80 0.33 -1.13 16.39
CA GLY A 80 -0.19 -2.34 17.03
C GLY A 80 -0.98 -3.25 16.10
N GLY A 81 -2.11 -3.76 16.57
CA GLY A 81 -3.04 -4.64 15.85
C GLY A 81 -4.35 -4.79 16.61
N GLY A 82 -5.22 -5.68 16.12
CA GLY A 82 -6.53 -5.98 16.68
C GLY A 82 -7.68 -5.22 16.02
N LEU A 83 -8.91 -5.68 16.27
CA LEU A 83 -10.12 -5.11 15.66
C LEU A 83 -10.33 -3.63 15.95
N GLY A 84 -9.84 -3.12 17.09
CA GLY A 84 -9.89 -1.70 17.41
C GLY A 84 -9.13 -0.81 16.44
N TYR A 85 -8.24 -1.38 15.61
CA TYR A 85 -7.51 -0.64 14.61
C TYR A 85 -8.41 -0.05 13.51
N ILE A 86 -9.58 -0.65 13.28
CA ILE A 86 -10.60 -0.16 12.33
C ILE A 86 -11.01 1.28 12.66
N PHE A 87 -11.05 1.66 13.93
CA PHE A 87 -11.44 3.00 14.35
C PHE A 87 -10.29 4.04 14.28
N LYS A 88 -9.11 3.64 13.80
CA LYS A 88 -8.02 4.59 13.58
C LYS A 88 -8.16 5.29 12.23
N THR A 89 -7.80 6.55 12.22
CA THR A 89 -7.84 7.42 11.02
C THR A 89 -6.96 6.89 9.88
N THR A 90 -5.89 6.18 10.21
CA THR A 90 -4.94 5.59 9.25
C THR A 90 -5.38 4.25 8.67
N PHE A 91 -6.47 3.64 9.16
CA PHE A 91 -6.93 2.33 8.69
C PHE A 91 -7.35 2.35 7.21
N GLY A 92 -7.83 3.49 6.71
CA GLY A 92 -8.17 3.66 5.29
C GLY A 92 -7.01 3.37 4.33
N PHE A 93 -5.78 3.72 4.71
CA PHE A 93 -4.59 3.40 3.94
C PHE A 93 -4.31 1.90 3.91
N LEU A 94 -4.56 1.18 5.01
CA LEU A 94 -4.43 -0.29 5.03
C LEU A 94 -5.46 -0.97 4.12
N ILE A 95 -6.68 -0.42 4.02
CA ILE A 95 -7.67 -0.87 3.04
C ILE A 95 -7.15 -0.62 1.62
N ALA A 96 -6.67 0.58 1.34
CA ALA A 96 -6.13 0.94 0.04
C ALA A 96 -4.96 0.01 -0.35
N PHE A 97 -4.05 -0.30 0.56
CA PHE A 97 -2.94 -1.23 0.34
C PHE A 97 -3.38 -2.61 -0.14
N THR A 98 -4.55 -3.11 0.28
CA THR A 98 -5.06 -4.39 -0.23
C THR A 98 -5.45 -4.34 -1.69
N LEU A 99 -5.80 -3.17 -2.19
CA LEU A 99 -6.19 -2.93 -3.57
C LEU A 99 -5.01 -2.60 -4.48
N MET A 100 -3.88 -2.14 -3.92
CA MET A 100 -2.73 -1.63 -4.70
C MET A 100 -2.17 -2.61 -5.73
N PRO A 101 -1.91 -3.91 -5.43
CA PRO A 101 -1.37 -4.81 -6.44
C PRO A 101 -2.32 -5.04 -7.63
N PHE A 102 -3.63 -5.03 -7.37
CA PHE A 102 -4.65 -5.12 -8.41
C PHE A 102 -4.73 -3.83 -9.24
N LEU A 103 -4.79 -2.67 -8.57
CA LEU A 103 -4.81 -1.36 -9.22
C LEU A 103 -3.57 -1.14 -10.08
N ALA A 104 -2.38 -1.51 -9.58
CA ALA A 104 -1.15 -1.44 -10.35
C ALA A 104 -1.23 -2.27 -11.65
N ALA A 105 -1.83 -3.46 -11.59
CA ALA A 105 -2.02 -4.28 -12.78
C ALA A 105 -2.96 -3.62 -13.79
N VAL A 106 -4.08 -3.06 -13.33
CA VAL A 106 -5.08 -2.39 -14.19
C VAL A 106 -4.47 -1.13 -14.81
N VAL A 107 -3.87 -0.27 -13.99
CA VAL A 107 -3.28 1.00 -14.44
C VAL A 107 -2.18 0.74 -15.47
N ARG A 108 -1.29 -0.22 -15.23
CA ARG A 108 -0.19 -0.53 -16.16
C ARG A 108 -0.65 -1.13 -17.48
N LYS A 109 -1.74 -1.90 -17.48
CA LYS A 109 -2.36 -2.40 -18.72
C LYS A 109 -3.00 -1.27 -19.53
N GLY A 110 -3.61 -0.29 -18.84
CA GLY A 110 -4.29 0.85 -19.47
C GLY A 110 -3.36 1.98 -19.88
N ASN A 111 -2.24 2.16 -19.16
CA ASN A 111 -1.32 3.27 -19.39
C ASN A 111 -0.39 2.97 -20.59
N LYS A 112 -0.73 3.53 -21.74
CA LYS A 112 0.08 3.49 -22.95
C LYS A 112 0.68 4.87 -23.31
N LEU A 113 0.53 5.86 -22.44
CA LEU A 113 0.91 7.25 -22.69
C LEU A 113 2.40 7.38 -23.06
N PHE A 114 3.27 6.60 -22.42
CA PHE A 114 4.72 6.63 -22.60
C PHE A 114 5.28 5.26 -22.97
N SER A 115 4.62 4.54 -23.90
CA SER A 115 4.99 3.18 -24.28
C SER A 115 6.46 3.02 -24.71
N HIS A 116 7.08 4.08 -25.25
CA HIS A 116 8.49 4.10 -25.65
C HIS A 116 9.47 4.38 -24.51
N HIS A 117 8.99 4.90 -23.34
CA HIS A 117 9.82 5.25 -22.19
C HIS A 117 9.38 4.48 -20.95
N GLN A 118 9.96 3.31 -20.72
CA GLN A 118 9.60 2.43 -19.60
C GLN A 118 9.61 3.14 -18.25
N PHE A 119 10.62 3.99 -18.01
CA PHE A 119 10.70 4.77 -16.76
C PHE A 119 9.47 5.66 -16.56
N LEU A 120 9.15 6.49 -17.56
CA LEU A 120 8.02 7.44 -17.47
C LEU A 120 6.69 6.70 -17.34
N ASN A 121 6.52 5.61 -18.08
CA ASN A 121 5.31 4.80 -18.00
C ASN A 121 5.11 4.18 -16.61
N THR A 122 6.17 3.64 -16.02
CA THR A 122 6.14 3.08 -14.65
C THR A 122 5.91 4.18 -13.61
N LEU A 123 6.60 5.32 -13.73
CA LEU A 123 6.47 6.46 -12.82
C LEU A 123 5.05 7.02 -12.81
N VAL A 124 4.47 7.28 -13.98
CA VAL A 124 3.09 7.77 -14.09
C VAL A 124 2.10 6.75 -13.53
N SER A 125 2.29 5.46 -13.80
CA SER A 125 1.44 4.41 -13.25
C SER A 125 1.51 4.37 -11.71
N ASN A 126 2.70 4.50 -11.15
CA ASN A 126 2.89 4.54 -9.70
C ASN A 126 2.25 5.79 -9.08
N TYR A 127 2.37 6.97 -9.71
CA TYR A 127 1.70 8.17 -9.22
C TYR A 127 0.17 8.08 -9.29
N ILE A 128 -0.41 7.46 -10.33
CA ILE A 128 -1.85 7.21 -10.39
C ILE A 128 -2.27 6.33 -9.20
N CYS A 129 -1.52 5.26 -8.93
CA CYS A 129 -1.78 4.38 -7.79
C CYS A 129 -1.64 5.13 -6.45
N LEU A 130 -0.63 5.99 -6.30
CA LEU A 130 -0.43 6.82 -5.11
C LEU A 130 -1.62 7.76 -4.86
N ILE A 131 -2.11 8.43 -5.90
CA ILE A 131 -3.29 9.29 -5.81
C ILE A 131 -4.50 8.49 -5.35
N MET A 132 -4.71 7.29 -5.90
CA MET A 132 -5.84 6.43 -5.50
C MET A 132 -5.71 5.97 -4.05
N ASP A 133 -4.51 5.63 -3.58
CA ASP A 133 -4.22 5.27 -2.20
C ASP A 133 -4.60 6.40 -1.24
N HIS A 134 -4.12 7.61 -1.52
CA HIS A 134 -4.40 8.78 -0.70
C HIS A 134 -5.88 9.20 -0.74
N LEU A 135 -6.56 9.06 -1.87
CA LEU A 135 -7.99 9.33 -1.96
C LEU A 135 -8.80 8.39 -1.06
N ILE A 136 -8.50 7.09 -1.07
CA ILE A 136 -9.18 6.10 -0.23
C ILE A 136 -8.84 6.37 1.25
N GLY A 137 -7.56 6.55 1.57
CA GLY A 137 -7.08 6.83 2.92
C GLY A 137 -7.72 8.09 3.50
N PHE A 138 -7.72 9.18 2.73
CA PHE A 138 -8.29 10.45 3.14
C PHE A 138 -9.82 10.40 3.29
N ALA A 139 -10.53 9.74 2.37
CA ALA A 139 -11.98 9.56 2.46
C ALA A 139 -12.35 8.81 3.75
N TYR A 140 -11.62 7.73 4.07
CA TYR A 140 -11.83 6.98 5.30
C TYR A 140 -11.51 7.82 6.56
N LYS A 141 -10.43 8.57 6.53
CA LYS A 141 -10.02 9.47 7.60
C LYS A 141 -11.11 10.51 7.90
N CYS A 142 -11.64 11.16 6.86
CA CYS A 142 -12.77 12.08 7.00
C CYS A 142 -14.00 11.40 7.60
N PHE A 143 -14.30 10.17 7.17
CA PHE A 143 -15.42 9.39 7.72
C PHE A 143 -15.25 9.13 9.22
N ILE A 144 -14.10 8.63 9.67
CA ILE A 144 -13.84 8.32 11.08
C ILE A 144 -13.90 9.58 11.93
N ILE A 145 -13.32 10.70 11.48
CA ILE A 145 -13.32 11.93 12.26
C ILE A 145 -14.74 12.48 12.39
N LYS A 146 -15.52 12.50 11.33
CA LYS A 146 -16.89 13.00 11.34
C LYS A 146 -17.82 12.16 12.21
N PHE A 147 -17.75 10.84 12.13
CA PHE A 147 -18.75 9.96 12.71
C PHE A 147 -18.33 9.36 14.07
N TYR A 148 -17.03 9.25 14.35
CA TYR A 148 -16.54 8.60 15.55
C TYR A 148 -15.89 9.58 16.54
N ILE A 149 -15.10 10.54 16.07
CA ILE A 149 -14.42 11.51 16.95
C ILE A 149 -15.32 12.72 17.25
N GLY A 150 -16.21 13.10 16.32
CA GLY A 150 -17.20 14.16 16.54
C GLY A 150 -16.65 15.59 16.53
N ASP A 151 -15.38 15.78 16.17
CA ASP A 151 -14.72 17.09 16.18
C ASP A 151 -14.75 17.73 14.79
N ILE A 152 -15.68 18.67 14.57
CA ILE A 152 -15.94 19.25 13.24
C ILE A 152 -15.08 20.49 12.97
N ILE A 153 -14.62 21.21 13.98
CA ILE A 153 -14.10 22.58 13.81
C ILE A 153 -12.60 22.62 13.47
N ASN A 154 -11.80 21.69 13.99
CA ASN A 154 -10.35 21.65 13.73
C ASN A 154 -9.92 20.67 12.64
N VAL A 155 -10.89 19.93 12.10
CA VAL A 155 -10.66 18.78 11.20
C VAL A 155 -10.08 19.19 9.85
N THR A 156 -10.60 20.23 9.22
CA THR A 156 -10.22 20.60 7.85
C THR A 156 -8.83 21.20 7.72
N GLY A 157 -8.41 22.00 8.71
CA GLY A 157 -7.08 22.64 8.69
C GLY A 157 -5.95 21.66 9.02
N ILE A 158 -6.12 20.90 10.09
CA ILE A 158 -5.10 19.96 10.60
C ILE A 158 -4.98 18.76 9.68
N LEU A 159 -6.13 18.19 9.26
CA LEU A 159 -6.17 17.06 8.33
C LEU A 159 -5.61 17.39 6.95
N GLY A 160 -5.96 18.56 6.43
CA GLY A 160 -5.45 18.99 5.13
C GLY A 160 -3.93 19.12 5.15
N PHE A 161 -3.37 19.71 6.20
CA PHE A 161 -1.94 19.91 6.29
C PHE A 161 -1.16 18.60 6.49
N THR A 162 -1.58 17.73 7.42
CA THR A 162 -0.87 16.46 7.68
C THR A 162 -0.98 15.50 6.51
N SER A 163 -2.15 15.39 5.89
CA SER A 163 -2.34 14.53 4.72
C SER A 163 -1.64 15.06 3.48
N LEU A 164 -1.52 16.39 3.32
CA LEU A 164 -0.74 16.98 2.24
C LEU A 164 0.76 16.73 2.44
N LEU A 165 1.25 16.86 3.67
CA LEU A 165 2.65 16.58 3.99
C LEU A 165 3.01 15.12 3.72
N ASP A 166 2.17 14.19 4.18
CA ASP A 166 2.32 12.76 3.92
C ASP A 166 2.35 12.45 2.41
N PHE A 167 1.39 12.99 1.67
CA PHE A 167 1.35 12.88 0.21
C PHE A 167 2.63 13.40 -0.48
N LEU A 168 3.13 14.57 -0.07
CA LEU A 168 4.34 15.15 -0.67
C LEU A 168 5.59 14.31 -0.41
N ILE A 169 5.69 13.72 0.79
CA ILE A 169 6.77 12.81 1.15
C ILE A 169 6.68 11.53 0.32
N ASP A 170 5.48 10.97 0.20
CA ASP A 170 5.25 9.77 -0.60
C ASP A 170 5.49 10.01 -2.10
N VAL A 171 5.21 11.20 -2.64
CA VAL A 171 5.57 11.59 -4.01
C VAL A 171 7.09 11.48 -4.23
N GLY A 172 7.90 11.98 -3.28
CA GLY A 172 9.34 11.84 -3.33
C GLY A 172 9.78 10.37 -3.19
N LEU A 173 9.18 9.63 -2.27
CA LEU A 173 9.47 8.22 -2.02
C LEU A 173 9.20 7.36 -3.25
N ILE A 174 8.06 7.56 -3.93
CA ILE A 174 7.67 6.81 -5.13
C ILE A 174 8.62 7.03 -6.30
N PHE A 175 9.24 8.18 -6.41
CA PHE A 175 10.29 8.39 -7.40
C PHE A 175 11.46 7.39 -7.20
N PHE A 176 11.97 7.24 -5.97
CA PHE A 176 13.02 6.29 -5.64
C PHE A 176 12.55 4.83 -5.78
N VAL A 177 11.32 4.54 -5.37
CA VAL A 177 10.70 3.22 -5.56
C VAL A 177 10.64 2.84 -7.04
N THR A 178 10.30 3.78 -7.92
CA THR A 178 10.26 3.53 -9.36
C THR A 178 11.65 3.20 -9.92
N LEU A 179 12.70 3.86 -9.44
CA LEU A 179 14.09 3.51 -9.83
C LEU A 179 14.46 2.10 -9.36
N ALA A 180 14.13 1.75 -8.11
CA ALA A 180 14.37 0.41 -7.57
C ALA A 180 13.59 -0.66 -8.35
N GLU A 181 12.33 -0.39 -8.66
CA GLU A 181 11.48 -1.27 -9.44
C GLU A 181 12.07 -1.61 -10.80
N LEU A 182 12.59 -0.62 -11.54
CA LEU A 182 13.20 -0.85 -12.84
C LEU A 182 14.46 -1.70 -12.74
N GLN A 183 15.24 -1.55 -11.67
CA GLN A 183 16.41 -2.41 -11.42
C GLN A 183 15.97 -3.86 -11.13
N ILE A 184 14.89 -4.05 -10.38
CA ILE A 184 14.32 -5.36 -10.07
C ILE A 184 13.82 -6.03 -11.35
N ILE A 185 13.05 -5.33 -12.17
CA ILE A 185 12.52 -5.85 -13.43
C ILE A 185 13.66 -6.29 -14.36
N LYS A 186 14.75 -5.50 -14.48
CA LYS A 186 15.92 -5.86 -15.30
C LYS A 186 16.66 -7.11 -14.81
N ARG A 187 16.53 -7.49 -13.54
CA ARG A 187 17.18 -8.68 -12.97
C ARG A 187 16.32 -9.95 -13.06
N ILE A 188 15.02 -9.78 -13.22
CA ILE A 188 14.05 -10.88 -13.28
C ILE A 188 13.86 -11.36 -14.74
N HIS A 189 14.07 -10.47 -15.70
CA HIS A 189 14.03 -10.74 -17.14
C HIS A 189 15.43 -10.67 -17.76
#